data_52953cdc4e7190217f1f3df4a48ecf9b
#
_entry.id   52953cdc4e7190217f1f3df4a48ecf9b
#
_cell.length_a   1.000
_cell.length_b   1.000
_cell.length_c   1.000
_cell.angle_alpha   90.00
_cell.angle_beta   90.00
_cell.angle_gamma   90.00
#
_symmetry.space_group_name_H-M   'P 1'
#
loop_
_entity.id
_entity.type
_entity.pdbx_description
1 polymer ?
#
loop_
_entity_poly.entity_id
_entity_poly.type
_entity_poly.pdbx_seq_one_letter_code
_entity_poly.pdbx_strand_id
1 'polypeptide(L)'
;MKQIKNIRNFLLISLIAGGTWIGCDDANYSTLDTHVFFEEALTATSTKVTVMGSGETNVTLNAHISNTQQKDNSYSLAIDQAALDAYNKANGTNYIALPETHYTLPDNITIKAGAYNADPISIHIKAFSEEMNASGESYALPERLVAKQ
;
A
#
# COMPACT_ATOMS: atom_id res chain seq x y z
N MET A 1 43.02 48.90 23.49
CA MET A 1 42.39 48.16 22.38
C MET A 1 42.57 46.64 22.47
N LYS A 2 42.35 46.04 23.65
CA LYS A 2 42.56 44.60 23.88
C LYS A 2 41.34 43.87 24.49
N GLN A 3 40.21 44.52 24.56
CA GLN A 3 39.03 44.00 25.26
C GLN A 3 37.97 43.35 24.33
N ILE A 4 38.03 43.58 23.02
CA ILE A 4 36.97 43.17 22.11
C ILE A 4 37.16 41.73 21.63
N LYS A 5 38.32 41.14 21.68
CA LYS A 5 38.58 39.77 21.24
C LYS A 5 38.02 38.70 22.15
N ASN A 6 37.88 38.95 23.43
CA ASN A 6 37.42 37.96 24.36
C ASN A 6 35.89 37.80 24.41
N ILE A 7 35.14 38.86 24.08
CA ILE A 7 33.66 38.80 24.07
C ILE A 7 33.15 38.00 22.87
N ARG A 8 33.87 38.07 21.74
CA ARG A 8 33.49 37.33 20.54
C ARG A 8 33.65 35.80 20.69
N ASN A 9 34.71 35.38 21.41
CA ASN A 9 34.94 33.95 21.68
C ASN A 9 33.99 33.40 22.74
N PHE A 10 33.62 34.23 23.72
CA PHE A 10 32.66 33.83 24.75
C PHE A 10 31.25 33.69 24.20
N LEU A 11 30.86 34.56 23.26
CA LEU A 11 29.54 34.47 22.60
C LEU A 11 29.41 33.20 21.72
N LEU A 12 30.51 32.80 21.08
CA LEU A 12 30.53 31.60 20.23
C LEU A 12 30.38 30.31 21.06
N ILE A 13 30.98 30.25 22.23
CA ILE A 13 30.93 29.11 23.12
C ILE A 13 29.54 28.95 23.75
N SER A 14 28.87 30.05 24.08
CA SER A 14 27.50 29.99 24.62
C SER A 14 26.47 29.60 23.57
N LEU A 15 26.69 29.92 22.28
CA LEU A 15 25.82 29.52 21.19
C LEU A 15 25.95 28.02 20.90
N ILE A 16 27.16 27.48 21.02
CA ILE A 16 27.37 26.03 20.84
C ILE A 16 26.77 25.22 21.99
N ALA A 17 26.85 25.72 23.21
CA ALA A 17 26.27 25.07 24.38
C ALA A 17 24.72 25.11 24.37
N GLY A 18 24.10 26.17 23.79
CA GLY A 18 22.67 26.28 23.62
C GLY A 18 22.11 25.40 22.51
N GLY A 19 22.92 25.10 21.48
CA GLY A 19 22.49 24.30 20.34
C GLY A 19 22.46 22.79 20.59
N THR A 20 23.15 22.29 21.61
CA THR A 20 23.19 20.84 21.90
C THR A 20 22.06 20.36 22.77
N TRP A 21 21.26 21.24 23.36
CA TRP A 21 20.15 20.87 24.23
C TRP A 21 18.77 20.86 23.54
N ILE A 22 18.69 21.37 22.31
CA ILE A 22 17.43 21.40 21.57
C ILE A 22 17.28 20.17 20.65
N GLY A 23 18.32 19.33 20.56
CA GLY A 23 18.35 18.19 19.63
C GLY A 23 17.95 16.84 20.20
N CYS A 24 17.66 16.72 21.47
CA CYS A 24 17.36 15.40 22.08
C CYS A 24 15.93 15.22 22.64
N ASP A 25 15.14 16.26 22.75
CA ASP A 25 13.82 16.14 23.36
C ASP A 25 12.66 16.03 22.34
N ASP A 26 12.93 16.26 21.06
CA ASP A 26 11.93 16.12 19.99
C ASP A 26 12.23 14.98 19.02
N ALA A 27 12.99 14.00 19.41
CA ALA A 27 12.82 12.68 18.86
C ALA A 27 11.54 12.06 19.46
N ASN A 28 10.47 12.80 19.44
CA ASN A 28 9.15 12.20 19.35
C ASN A 28 9.17 11.50 17.98
N TYR A 29 9.66 10.27 17.98
CA TYR A 29 9.40 9.34 16.92
C TYR A 29 7.88 9.21 16.95
N SER A 30 7.21 10.13 16.24
CA SER A 30 5.81 9.91 15.88
C SER A 30 5.81 8.49 15.38
N THR A 31 5.08 7.63 16.04
CA THR A 31 4.91 6.24 15.66
C THR A 31 4.74 6.25 14.15
N LEU A 32 5.74 5.73 13.42
CA LEU A 32 5.70 5.71 11.96
C LEU A 32 4.33 5.18 11.59
N ASP A 33 3.60 5.95 10.80
CA ASP A 33 2.23 5.58 10.42
C ASP A 33 2.25 4.15 9.92
N THR A 34 1.38 3.34 10.49
CA THR A 34 1.28 1.94 10.11
C THR A 34 0.56 1.85 8.78
N HIS A 35 1.26 1.43 7.76
CA HIS A 35 0.71 1.21 6.43
C HIS A 35 0.53 -0.27 6.17
N VAL A 36 -0.59 -0.63 5.56
CA VAL A 36 -0.81 -1.95 5.01
C VAL A 36 -0.87 -1.84 3.49
N PHE A 37 -0.23 -2.77 2.79
CA PHE A 37 -0.12 -2.74 1.34
C PHE A 37 0.07 -4.15 0.78
N PHE A 38 -0.11 -4.30 -0.53
CA PHE A 38 0.28 -5.52 -1.23
C PHE A 38 1.76 -5.48 -1.57
N GLU A 39 2.48 -6.57 -1.31
CA GLU A 39 3.91 -6.66 -1.65
C GLU A 39 4.16 -6.48 -3.15
N GLU A 40 3.25 -6.95 -3.98
CA GLU A 40 3.29 -6.81 -5.43
C GLU A 40 3.29 -5.35 -5.86
N ALA A 41 2.62 -4.47 -5.10
CA ALA A 41 2.57 -3.02 -5.38
C ALA A 41 3.93 -2.31 -5.21
N LEU A 42 4.89 -2.92 -4.53
CA LEU A 42 6.26 -2.38 -4.41
C LEU A 42 7.04 -2.47 -5.72
N THR A 43 6.67 -3.38 -6.61
CA THR A 43 7.38 -3.62 -7.86
C THR A 43 6.63 -3.13 -9.09
N ALA A 44 5.30 -3.13 -9.06
CA ALA A 44 4.46 -2.71 -10.17
C ALA A 44 3.10 -2.22 -9.69
N THR A 45 2.55 -1.20 -10.34
CA THR A 45 1.19 -0.70 -10.09
C THR A 45 0.10 -1.58 -10.67
N SER A 46 0.46 -2.49 -11.57
CA SER A 46 -0.45 -3.45 -12.19
C SER A 46 0.28 -4.72 -12.61
N THR A 47 -0.41 -5.84 -12.58
CA THR A 47 0.08 -7.14 -13.04
C THR A 47 -0.87 -7.70 -14.09
N LYS A 48 -0.31 -8.22 -15.19
CA LYS A 48 -1.10 -8.92 -16.21
C LYS A 48 -1.36 -10.35 -15.79
N VAL A 49 -2.61 -10.75 -15.84
CA VAL A 49 -3.05 -12.12 -15.56
C VAL A 49 -3.66 -12.71 -16.82
N THR A 50 -3.23 -13.90 -17.19
CA THR A 50 -3.87 -14.66 -18.29
C THR A 50 -5.00 -15.48 -17.69
N VAL A 51 -6.24 -15.12 -18.04
CA VAL A 51 -7.43 -15.87 -17.61
C VAL A 51 -7.57 -17.12 -18.47
N MET A 52 -7.80 -18.27 -17.84
CA MET A 52 -8.00 -19.54 -18.55
C MET A 52 -9.30 -19.48 -19.38
N GLY A 53 -9.30 -20.17 -20.52
CA GLY A 53 -10.47 -20.26 -21.38
C GLY A 53 -11.63 -21.10 -20.81
N SER A 54 -11.39 -21.83 -19.72
CA SER A 54 -12.40 -22.60 -18.97
C SER A 54 -11.96 -22.76 -17.52
N GLY A 55 -12.94 -22.90 -16.61
CA GLY A 55 -12.70 -23.03 -15.19
C GLY A 55 -12.36 -21.71 -14.51
N GLU A 56 -11.49 -21.76 -13.51
CA GLU A 56 -11.08 -20.59 -12.72
C GLU A 56 -9.55 -20.38 -12.78
N THR A 57 -9.17 -19.13 -12.83
CA THR A 57 -7.78 -18.71 -12.68
C THR A 57 -7.58 -18.18 -11.27
N ASN A 58 -6.60 -18.70 -10.56
CA ASN A 58 -6.27 -18.25 -9.21
C ASN A 58 -5.14 -17.22 -9.27
N VAL A 59 -5.36 -16.09 -8.62
CA VAL A 59 -4.37 -15.05 -8.42
C VAL A 59 -4.08 -14.97 -6.92
N THR A 60 -2.81 -14.95 -6.57
CA THR A 60 -2.38 -14.83 -5.18
C THR A 60 -1.78 -13.45 -4.95
N LEU A 61 -2.20 -12.78 -3.88
CA LEU A 61 -1.64 -11.53 -3.39
C LEU A 61 -1.11 -11.70 -1.97
N ASN A 62 -0.12 -10.89 -1.62
CA ASN A 62 0.49 -10.90 -0.30
C ASN A 62 0.29 -9.54 0.37
N ALA A 63 -0.45 -9.49 1.48
CA ALA A 63 -0.61 -8.28 2.27
C ALA A 63 0.46 -8.19 3.35
N HIS A 64 1.10 -7.04 3.43
CA HIS A 64 2.16 -6.71 4.37
C HIS A 64 1.80 -5.47 5.19
N ILE A 65 2.24 -5.42 6.45
CA ILE A 65 2.10 -4.27 7.32
C ILE A 65 3.49 -3.73 7.71
N SER A 66 3.67 -2.42 7.63
CA SER A 66 4.98 -1.78 7.85
C SER A 66 5.49 -1.90 9.30
N ASN A 67 4.60 -2.05 10.26
CA ASN A 67 4.92 -2.21 11.68
C ASN A 67 4.03 -3.30 12.31
N THR A 68 4.62 -4.20 13.10
CA THR A 68 3.85 -5.21 13.83
C THR A 68 2.90 -4.57 14.83
N GLN A 69 1.73 -5.17 14.99
CA GLN A 69 0.69 -4.71 15.89
C GLN A 69 0.54 -5.64 17.10
N GLN A 70 0.01 -5.09 18.20
CA GLN A 70 -0.23 -5.85 19.43
C GLN A 70 -1.51 -6.71 19.37
N LYS A 71 -2.33 -6.50 18.36
CA LYS A 71 -3.60 -7.22 18.14
C LYS A 71 -3.68 -7.69 16.70
N ASP A 72 -4.53 -8.69 16.48
CA ASP A 72 -4.91 -9.10 15.13
C ASP A 72 -5.59 -7.94 14.41
N ASN A 73 -5.20 -7.71 13.16
CA ASN A 73 -5.83 -6.72 12.29
C ASN A 73 -6.54 -7.42 11.15
N SER A 74 -7.79 -7.05 10.93
CA SER A 74 -8.63 -7.62 9.87
C SER A 74 -8.90 -6.61 8.78
N TYR A 75 -8.85 -7.09 7.54
CA TYR A 75 -9.07 -6.30 6.33
C TYR A 75 -10.02 -7.04 5.40
N SER A 76 -10.62 -6.31 4.49
CA SER A 76 -11.31 -6.85 3.32
C SER A 76 -10.71 -6.28 2.05
N LEU A 77 -10.96 -6.91 0.93
CA LEU A 77 -10.74 -6.34 -0.39
C LEU A 77 -11.97 -5.55 -0.82
N ALA A 78 -11.74 -4.42 -1.44
CA ALA A 78 -12.77 -3.64 -2.10
C ALA A 78 -12.30 -3.23 -3.49
N ILE A 79 -13.23 -3.11 -4.41
CA ILE A 79 -12.96 -2.61 -5.76
C ILE A 79 -12.83 -1.09 -5.70
N ASP A 80 -11.78 -0.55 -6.30
CA ASP A 80 -11.49 0.88 -6.35
C ASP A 80 -11.59 1.40 -7.79
N GLN A 81 -12.80 1.77 -8.20
CA GLN A 81 -13.05 2.33 -9.53
C GLN A 81 -12.26 3.64 -9.76
N ALA A 82 -12.10 4.46 -8.73
CA ALA A 82 -11.37 5.71 -8.85
C ALA A 82 -9.88 5.48 -9.16
N ALA A 83 -9.29 4.43 -8.57
CA ALA A 83 -7.92 4.02 -8.89
C ALA A 83 -7.79 3.53 -10.34
N LEU A 84 -8.78 2.78 -10.84
CA LEU A 84 -8.81 2.35 -12.24
C LEU A 84 -8.91 3.53 -13.20
N ASP A 85 -9.79 4.48 -12.92
CA ASP A 85 -9.97 5.68 -13.74
C ASP A 85 -8.69 6.54 -13.79
N ALA A 86 -8.03 6.69 -12.63
CA ALA A 86 -6.74 7.38 -12.52
C ALA A 86 -5.64 6.67 -13.31
N TYR A 87 -5.58 5.33 -13.22
CA TYR A 87 -4.64 4.51 -13.97
C TYR A 87 -4.85 4.66 -15.48
N ASN A 88 -6.10 4.53 -15.95
CA ASN A 88 -6.45 4.68 -17.36
C ASN A 88 -6.03 6.05 -17.89
N LYS A 89 -6.32 7.11 -17.13
CA LYS A 89 -5.94 8.49 -17.49
C LYS A 89 -4.43 8.66 -17.59
N ALA A 90 -3.70 8.13 -16.62
CA ALA A 90 -2.24 8.28 -16.55
C ALA A 90 -1.52 7.50 -17.68
N ASN A 91 -2.06 6.37 -18.09
CA ASN A 91 -1.42 5.45 -19.05
C ASN A 91 -2.05 5.49 -20.45
N GLY A 92 -3.10 6.28 -20.66
CA GLY A 92 -3.82 6.34 -21.94
C GLY A 92 -4.50 5.00 -22.29
N THR A 93 -4.97 4.27 -21.28
CA THR A 93 -5.65 2.98 -21.44
C THR A 93 -7.15 3.13 -21.20
N ASN A 94 -7.93 2.11 -21.58
CA ASN A 94 -9.38 2.06 -21.42
C ASN A 94 -9.81 0.74 -20.76
N TYR A 95 -9.14 0.33 -19.69
CA TYR A 95 -9.54 -0.86 -18.95
C TYR A 95 -10.91 -0.67 -18.30
N ILE A 96 -11.71 -1.72 -18.32
CA ILE A 96 -13.03 -1.77 -17.68
C ILE A 96 -12.92 -2.64 -16.43
N ALA A 97 -13.59 -2.27 -15.35
CA ALA A 97 -13.63 -3.11 -14.16
C ALA A 97 -14.27 -4.47 -14.50
N LEU A 98 -13.62 -5.55 -14.06
CA LEU A 98 -14.15 -6.90 -14.23
C LEU A 98 -15.50 -7.01 -13.51
N PRO A 99 -16.57 -7.52 -14.16
CA PRO A 99 -17.87 -7.66 -13.52
C PRO A 99 -17.80 -8.58 -12.27
N GLU A 100 -18.53 -8.23 -11.22
CA GLU A 100 -18.57 -8.98 -9.95
C GLU A 100 -18.94 -10.45 -10.10
N THR A 101 -19.67 -10.80 -11.15
CA THR A 101 -20.03 -12.19 -11.48
C THR A 101 -18.84 -13.05 -11.91
N HIS A 102 -17.70 -12.43 -12.23
CA HIS A 102 -16.52 -13.10 -12.79
C HIS A 102 -15.35 -13.22 -11.83
N TYR A 103 -15.50 -12.78 -10.60
CA TYR A 103 -14.46 -13.00 -9.57
C TYR A 103 -15.06 -13.32 -8.20
N THR A 104 -14.24 -13.87 -7.34
CA THR A 104 -14.54 -14.09 -5.92
C THR A 104 -13.37 -13.57 -5.11
N LEU A 105 -13.66 -12.66 -4.17
CA LEU A 105 -12.72 -12.13 -3.21
C LEU A 105 -12.88 -12.83 -1.87
N PRO A 106 -11.81 -12.96 -1.05
CA PRO A 106 -11.92 -13.50 0.30
C PRO A 106 -12.69 -12.52 1.21
N ASP A 107 -13.50 -13.07 2.09
CA ASP A 107 -14.30 -12.28 3.04
C ASP A 107 -13.46 -11.57 4.08
N ASN A 108 -12.31 -12.12 4.43
CA ASN A 108 -11.47 -11.62 5.50
C ASN A 108 -9.99 -11.91 5.25
N ILE A 109 -9.17 -10.92 5.51
CA ILE A 109 -7.71 -11.00 5.50
C ILE A 109 -7.25 -10.62 6.89
N THR A 110 -6.50 -11.49 7.57
CA THR A 110 -6.03 -11.22 8.93
C THR A 110 -4.52 -11.20 8.98
N ILE A 111 -3.97 -10.11 9.51
CA ILE A 111 -2.57 -10.04 9.93
C ILE A 111 -2.55 -10.24 11.44
N LYS A 112 -1.93 -11.33 11.89
CA LYS A 112 -1.88 -11.70 13.29
C LYS A 112 -1.03 -10.74 14.12
N ALA A 113 -1.33 -10.64 15.41
CA ALA A 113 -0.50 -9.90 16.36
C ALA A 113 0.97 -10.34 16.25
N GLY A 114 1.88 -9.39 16.15
CA GLY A 114 3.31 -9.63 16.01
C GLY A 114 3.77 -10.08 14.61
N ALA A 115 2.86 -10.34 13.67
CA ALA A 115 3.20 -10.67 12.30
C ALA A 115 3.30 -9.44 11.40
N TYR A 116 4.09 -9.55 10.33
CA TYR A 116 4.18 -8.55 9.26
C TYR A 116 3.28 -8.89 8.07
N ASN A 117 2.96 -10.17 7.87
CA ASN A 117 2.24 -10.65 6.69
C ASN A 117 0.93 -11.33 7.09
N ALA A 118 -0.06 -11.20 6.21
CA ALA A 118 -1.22 -12.08 6.21
C ALA A 118 -0.86 -13.44 5.59
N ASP A 119 -1.75 -14.42 5.76
CA ASP A 119 -1.73 -15.60 4.90
C ASP A 119 -1.96 -15.19 3.43
N PRO A 120 -1.43 -15.94 2.45
CA PRO A 120 -1.63 -15.63 1.04
C PRO A 120 -3.10 -15.47 0.68
N ILE A 121 -3.42 -14.37 0.00
CA ILE A 121 -4.77 -13.98 -0.39
C ILE A 121 -5.07 -14.58 -1.76
N SER A 122 -6.05 -15.47 -1.84
CA SER A 122 -6.45 -16.07 -3.12
C SER A 122 -7.67 -15.36 -3.69
N ILE A 123 -7.55 -14.92 -4.95
CA ILE A 123 -8.62 -14.34 -5.76
C ILE A 123 -8.91 -15.34 -6.87
N HIS A 124 -10.17 -15.69 -7.05
CA HIS A 124 -10.61 -16.61 -8.09
C HIS A 124 -11.27 -15.82 -9.20
N ILE A 125 -10.77 -15.96 -10.44
CA ILE A 125 -11.30 -15.32 -11.63
C ILE A 125 -11.85 -16.40 -12.53
N LYS A 126 -13.15 -16.32 -12.86
CA LYS A 126 -13.83 -17.24 -13.79
C LYS A 126 -13.40 -16.96 -15.23
N ALA A 127 -13.47 -17.98 -16.05
CA ALA A 127 -13.30 -17.83 -17.49
C ALA A 127 -14.23 -16.77 -18.06
N PHE A 128 -13.74 -15.99 -19.01
CA PHE A 128 -14.55 -14.97 -19.67
C PHE A 128 -15.60 -15.62 -20.56
N SER A 129 -16.79 -15.01 -20.61
CA SER A 129 -17.84 -15.41 -21.52
C SER A 129 -17.42 -15.19 -22.98
N GLU A 130 -18.13 -15.84 -23.92
CA GLU A 130 -17.91 -15.62 -25.35
C GLU A 130 -18.09 -14.16 -25.74
N GLU A 131 -19.07 -13.46 -25.13
CA GLU A 131 -19.32 -12.04 -25.36
C GLU A 131 -18.16 -11.18 -24.88
N MET A 132 -17.62 -11.45 -23.70
CA MET A 132 -16.46 -10.75 -23.17
C MET A 132 -15.22 -10.96 -24.05
N ASN A 133 -15.01 -12.18 -24.52
CA ASN A 133 -13.90 -12.49 -25.42
C ASN A 133 -14.07 -11.83 -26.80
N ALA A 134 -15.32 -11.69 -27.28
CA ALA A 134 -15.62 -11.07 -28.58
C ALA A 134 -15.63 -9.54 -28.53
N SER A 135 -15.81 -8.92 -27.37
CA SER A 135 -15.91 -7.46 -27.23
C SER A 135 -14.62 -6.72 -27.62
N GLY A 136 -13.48 -7.38 -27.52
CA GLY A 136 -12.16 -6.75 -27.68
C GLY A 136 -11.77 -5.81 -26.53
N GLU A 137 -12.55 -5.80 -25.46
CA GLU A 137 -12.29 -5.00 -24.26
C GLU A 137 -11.20 -5.62 -23.40
N SER A 138 -10.52 -4.79 -22.64
CA SER A 138 -9.54 -5.21 -21.65
C SER A 138 -10.09 -4.97 -20.25
N TYR A 139 -10.07 -6.00 -19.42
CA TYR A 139 -10.62 -5.94 -18.06
C TYR A 139 -9.52 -5.78 -17.03
N ALA A 140 -9.84 -5.12 -15.92
CA ALA A 140 -8.99 -4.96 -14.75
C ALA A 140 -9.78 -5.25 -13.47
N LEU A 141 -9.08 -5.69 -12.43
CA LEU A 141 -9.62 -5.85 -11.09
C LEU A 141 -8.86 -4.88 -10.17
N PRO A 142 -9.37 -3.66 -9.97
CA PRO A 142 -8.73 -2.64 -9.16
C PRO A 142 -9.05 -2.87 -7.67
N GLU A 143 -8.14 -3.48 -6.94
CA GLU A 143 -8.36 -3.83 -5.55
C GLU A 143 -7.66 -2.86 -4.60
N ARG A 144 -8.26 -2.66 -3.43
CA ARG A 144 -7.64 -2.00 -2.28
C ARG A 144 -7.97 -2.72 -0.98
N LEU A 145 -7.06 -2.64 -0.02
CA LEU A 145 -7.27 -3.12 1.33
C LEU A 145 -8.08 -2.10 2.13
N VAL A 146 -9.11 -2.57 2.83
CA VAL A 146 -9.96 -1.78 3.71
C VAL A 146 -9.92 -2.37 5.10
N ALA A 147 -9.52 -1.58 6.11
CA ALA A 147 -9.53 -2.03 7.49
C ALA A 147 -10.97 -2.30 7.96
N LYS A 148 -11.16 -3.43 8.62
CA LYS A 148 -12.41 -3.75 9.32
C LYS A 148 -12.36 -3.16 10.73
N GLN A 149 -13.39 -2.47 11.11
CA GLN A 149 -13.57 -1.95 12.47
C GLN A 149 -14.05 -3.04 13.42
#